data_0dbe3d23d78d496a227a6f1c5b9ed3cb
#
_entry.id   0dbe3d23d78d496a227a6f1c5b9ed3cb
#
_cell.length_a   1.000
_cell.length_b   1.000
_cell.length_c   1.000
_cell.angle_alpha   90.00
_cell.angle_beta   90.00
_cell.angle_gamma   90.00
#
_symmetry.space_group_name_H-M   'P 1'
#
loop_
_entity.id
_entity.type
_entity.pdbx_description
1 polymer ?
#
loop_
_entity_poly.entity_id
_entity_poly.type
_entity_poly.pdbx_seq_one_letter_code
_entity_poly.pdbx_strand_id
1 'polypeptide(L)'
;MLEKKIRVLIAKPGLDGHDRGAKIIARALRDAGMEVVYTGLRQTPEMIASAAVQEDVDVIGLSILSGAHNTLCPQLMKLLHEKGMDDVTVLVGGIIPGPDIAALKKSGIAEIFLPGTSTQDIIEFIHKRHAQPH
;
A
#
# COMPACT_ATOMS: atom_id res chain seq x y z
N MET A 1 -10.38 3.74 -27.12
CA MET A 1 -10.68 3.17 -25.80
C MET A 1 -9.76 3.75 -24.74
N LEU A 2 -10.34 4.17 -23.65
CA LEU A 2 -9.55 4.76 -22.56
C LEU A 2 -9.11 3.68 -21.61
N GLU A 3 -7.81 3.68 -21.32
CA GLU A 3 -7.28 2.79 -20.31
C GLU A 3 -7.53 3.38 -18.93
N LYS A 4 -7.99 2.57 -18.02
CA LYS A 4 -8.17 3.00 -16.65
C LYS A 4 -6.80 3.12 -15.99
N LYS A 5 -6.54 4.25 -15.38
CA LYS A 5 -5.32 4.44 -14.61
C LYS A 5 -5.39 3.64 -13.32
N ILE A 6 -4.25 3.12 -12.91
CA ILE A 6 -4.13 2.46 -11.61
C ILE A 6 -4.23 3.53 -10.52
N ARG A 7 -5.12 3.33 -9.56
CA ARG A 7 -5.29 4.26 -8.45
C ARG A 7 -4.63 3.66 -7.21
N VAL A 8 -3.75 4.44 -6.59
CA VAL A 8 -2.95 4.00 -5.46
C VAL A 8 -3.23 4.89 -4.26
N LEU A 9 -3.52 4.28 -3.14
CA LEU A 9 -3.64 4.98 -1.86
C LEU A 9 -2.35 4.78 -1.08
N ILE A 10 -1.69 5.86 -0.71
CA ILE A 10 -0.48 5.81 0.12
C ILE A 10 -0.85 6.27 1.52
N ALA A 11 -0.59 5.44 2.50
CA ALA A 11 -0.97 5.72 3.88
C ALA A 11 0.16 5.42 4.84
N LYS A 12 0.20 6.16 5.95
CA LYS A 12 1.11 5.90 7.06
C LYS A 12 0.28 5.59 8.29
N PRO A 13 0.12 4.31 8.62
CA PRO A 13 -0.63 3.93 9.81
C PRO A 13 0.19 4.15 11.07
N GLY A 14 -0.51 4.24 12.20
CA GLY A 14 0.12 4.35 13.51
C GLY A 14 0.53 5.76 13.85
N LEU A 15 1.42 5.88 14.82
CA LEU A 15 1.81 7.17 15.38
C LEU A 15 3.08 7.75 14.78
N ASP A 16 3.65 7.08 13.80
CA ASP A 16 4.88 7.53 13.15
C ASP A 16 4.63 8.84 12.41
N GLY A 17 5.46 9.83 12.71
CA GLY A 17 5.35 11.15 12.08
C GLY A 17 6.29 11.39 10.91
N HIS A 18 6.99 10.35 10.45
CA HIS A 18 7.95 10.48 9.35
C HIS A 18 7.28 10.13 8.03
N ASP A 19 7.09 11.12 7.17
CA ASP A 19 6.37 10.91 5.92
C ASP A 19 7.20 11.10 4.65
N ARG A 20 8.50 11.38 4.77
CA ARG A 20 9.34 11.67 3.63
C ARG A 20 9.38 10.51 2.62
N GLY A 21 9.59 9.29 3.11
CA GLY A 21 9.63 8.13 2.25
C GLY A 21 8.32 7.90 1.52
N ALA A 22 7.21 8.05 2.23
CA ALA A 22 5.89 7.88 1.63
C ALA A 22 5.65 8.92 0.53
N LYS A 23 6.05 10.16 0.76
CA LYS A 23 5.89 11.23 -0.24
C LYS A 23 6.73 10.99 -1.48
N ILE A 24 7.96 10.49 -1.31
CA ILE A 24 8.83 10.17 -2.44
C ILE A 24 8.19 9.08 -3.30
N ILE A 25 7.68 8.04 -2.68
CA ILE A 25 7.02 6.95 -3.40
C ILE A 25 5.77 7.45 -4.10
N ALA A 26 4.95 8.24 -3.40
CA ALA A 26 3.74 8.81 -3.99
C ALA A 26 4.05 9.61 -5.26
N ARG A 27 5.10 10.42 -5.20
CA ARG A 27 5.51 11.22 -6.34
C ARG A 27 6.00 10.34 -7.50
N ALA A 28 6.80 9.32 -7.19
CA ALA A 28 7.32 8.42 -8.21
C ALA A 28 6.20 7.68 -8.93
N LEU A 29 5.20 7.20 -8.19
CA LEU A 29 4.06 6.51 -8.78
C LEU A 29 3.23 7.47 -9.65
N ARG A 30 3.05 8.69 -9.18
CA ARG A 30 2.32 9.71 -9.96
C ARG A 30 3.05 10.00 -11.26
N ASP A 31 4.37 10.16 -11.19
CA ASP A 31 5.19 10.42 -12.37
C ASP A 31 5.16 9.26 -13.36
N ALA A 32 4.88 8.05 -12.88
CA ALA A 32 4.73 6.87 -13.71
C ALA A 32 3.33 6.74 -14.34
N GLY A 33 2.46 7.70 -14.12
CA GLY A 33 1.14 7.73 -14.74
C GLY A 33 0.01 7.19 -13.90
N MET A 34 0.27 6.86 -12.64
CA MET A 34 -0.79 6.40 -11.73
C MET A 34 -1.48 7.57 -11.05
N GLU A 35 -2.73 7.35 -10.66
CA GLU A 35 -3.43 8.29 -9.80
C GLU A 35 -3.09 7.94 -8.36
N VAL A 36 -2.58 8.91 -7.60
CA VAL A 36 -2.13 8.68 -6.24
C VAL A 36 -2.89 9.54 -5.27
N VAL A 37 -3.44 8.92 -4.25
CA VAL A 37 -4.08 9.59 -3.13
C VAL A 37 -3.19 9.39 -1.91
N TYR A 38 -2.73 10.46 -1.30
CA TYR A 38 -1.93 10.39 -0.10
C TYR A 38 -2.80 10.82 1.08
N THR A 39 -3.03 9.90 2.03
CA THR A 39 -3.95 10.17 3.14
C THR A 39 -3.31 10.96 4.28
N GLY A 40 -1.98 11.05 4.29
CA GLY A 40 -1.29 11.74 5.38
C GLY A 40 -0.85 10.78 6.48
N LEU A 41 -0.46 11.39 7.60
CA LEU A 41 0.13 10.69 8.74
C LEU A 41 -0.95 10.14 9.68
N ARG A 42 -0.54 9.22 10.52
CA ARG A 42 -1.28 8.73 11.68
C ARG A 42 -2.66 8.17 11.34
N GLN A 43 -2.72 7.43 10.26
CA GLN A 43 -3.97 6.81 9.82
C GLN A 43 -4.23 5.53 10.61
N THR A 44 -5.49 5.34 11.03
CA THR A 44 -5.90 4.06 11.61
C THR A 44 -6.27 3.10 10.49
N PRO A 45 -6.26 1.78 10.74
CA PRO A 45 -6.74 0.83 9.74
C PRO A 45 -8.15 1.15 9.25
N GLU A 46 -9.04 1.60 10.14
CA GLU A 46 -10.40 1.99 9.77
C GLU A 46 -10.41 3.17 8.79
N MET A 47 -9.57 4.18 9.06
CA MET A 47 -9.46 5.34 8.18
C MET A 47 -8.93 4.93 6.81
N ILE A 48 -7.93 4.05 6.78
CA ILE A 48 -7.35 3.58 5.54
C ILE A 48 -8.36 2.78 4.73
N ALA A 49 -9.07 1.86 5.37
CA ALA A 49 -10.07 1.05 4.70
C ALA A 49 -11.20 1.92 4.14
N SER A 50 -11.65 2.91 4.91
CA SER A 50 -12.70 3.83 4.46
C SER A 50 -12.26 4.65 3.27
N ALA A 51 -11.02 5.15 3.30
CA ALA A 51 -10.48 5.91 2.17
C ALA A 51 -10.35 5.03 0.92
N ALA A 52 -9.94 3.77 1.10
CA ALA A 52 -9.81 2.84 -0.01
C ALA A 52 -11.16 2.61 -0.71
N VAL A 53 -12.22 2.46 0.06
CA VAL A 53 -13.57 2.30 -0.50
C VAL A 53 -14.00 3.59 -1.21
N GLN A 54 -13.84 4.72 -0.53
CA GLN A 54 -14.29 6.02 -1.05
C GLN A 54 -13.57 6.38 -2.35
N GLU A 55 -12.28 6.10 -2.44
CA GLU A 55 -11.47 6.44 -3.60
C GLU A 55 -11.44 5.33 -4.65
N ASP A 56 -12.04 4.18 -4.35
CA ASP A 56 -12.09 3.03 -5.27
C ASP A 56 -10.70 2.68 -5.79
N VAL A 57 -9.77 2.44 -4.87
CA VAL A 57 -8.37 2.24 -5.24
C VAL A 57 -8.08 0.80 -5.66
N ASP A 58 -7.05 0.63 -6.47
CA ASP A 58 -6.56 -0.68 -6.91
C ASP A 58 -5.43 -1.18 -6.02
N VAL A 59 -4.68 -0.26 -5.42
CA VAL A 59 -3.48 -0.57 -4.64
C VAL A 59 -3.47 0.29 -3.38
N ILE A 60 -3.09 -0.32 -2.27
CA ILE A 60 -2.80 0.41 -1.03
C ILE A 60 -1.34 0.20 -0.71
N GLY A 61 -0.59 1.28 -0.59
CA GLY A 61 0.79 1.25 -0.15
C GLY A 61 0.88 1.77 1.28
N LEU A 62 1.35 0.94 2.19
CA LEU A 62 1.52 1.30 3.59
C LEU A 62 2.99 1.59 3.85
N SER A 63 3.30 2.74 4.43
CA SER A 63 4.65 3.07 4.84
C SER A 63 4.72 2.96 6.36
N ILE A 64 5.43 1.94 6.84
CA ILE A 64 5.46 1.61 8.26
C ILE A 64 6.90 1.64 8.76
N LEU A 65 7.18 2.49 9.75
CA LEU A 65 8.51 2.55 10.36
C LEU A 65 8.51 2.10 11.82
N SER A 66 7.35 1.97 12.42
CA SER A 66 7.23 1.83 13.87
C SER A 66 7.25 0.40 14.39
N GLY A 67 7.32 -0.60 13.53
CA GLY A 67 7.25 -1.99 13.98
C GLY A 67 5.84 -2.47 14.31
N ALA A 68 4.83 -1.65 14.10
CA ALA A 68 3.44 -2.01 14.41
C ALA A 68 2.77 -2.82 13.31
N HIS A 69 3.55 -3.27 12.32
CA HIS A 69 3.03 -3.98 11.15
C HIS A 69 2.29 -5.27 11.50
N ASN A 70 2.72 -5.96 12.55
CA ASN A 70 2.08 -7.23 12.92
C ASN A 70 0.68 -7.06 13.47
N THR A 71 0.34 -5.87 13.96
CA THR A 71 -1.01 -5.56 14.45
C THR A 71 -1.83 -4.87 13.38
N LEU A 72 -1.23 -3.89 12.70
CA LEU A 72 -1.97 -3.05 11.76
C LEU A 72 -2.33 -3.76 10.47
N CYS A 73 -1.42 -4.56 9.93
CA CYS A 73 -1.67 -5.20 8.63
C CYS A 73 -2.80 -6.23 8.68
N PRO A 74 -2.82 -7.17 9.63
CA PRO A 74 -3.94 -8.11 9.68
C PRO A 74 -5.27 -7.41 9.93
N GLN A 75 -5.28 -6.37 10.74
CA GLN A 75 -6.48 -5.61 11.03
C GLN A 75 -7.01 -4.91 9.77
N LEU A 76 -6.11 -4.30 9.00
CA LEU A 76 -6.50 -3.66 7.75
C LEU A 76 -7.04 -4.69 6.75
N MET A 77 -6.36 -5.84 6.62
CA MET A 77 -6.81 -6.88 5.69
C MET A 77 -8.20 -7.39 6.04
N LYS A 78 -8.48 -7.54 7.34
CA LYS A 78 -9.81 -7.95 7.79
C LYS A 78 -10.87 -6.91 7.42
N LEU A 79 -10.57 -5.63 7.62
CA LEU A 79 -11.50 -4.56 7.29
C LEU A 79 -11.77 -4.49 5.79
N LEU A 80 -10.74 -4.65 4.99
CA LEU A 80 -10.90 -4.64 3.53
C LEU A 80 -11.78 -5.79 3.08
N HIS A 81 -11.57 -6.99 3.66
CA HIS A 81 -12.40 -8.14 3.34
C HIS A 81 -13.88 -7.87 3.70
N GLU A 82 -14.11 -7.31 4.88
CA GLU A 82 -15.47 -7.00 5.33
C GLU A 82 -16.17 -5.98 4.43
N LYS A 83 -15.40 -5.11 3.78
CA LYS A 83 -15.93 -4.10 2.89
C LYS A 83 -16.00 -4.54 1.43
N GLY A 84 -15.68 -5.80 1.15
CA GLY A 84 -15.71 -6.32 -0.21
C GLY A 84 -14.56 -5.87 -1.09
N MET A 85 -13.45 -5.47 -0.48
CA MET A 85 -12.28 -4.96 -1.20
C MET A 85 -11.19 -6.02 -1.34
N ASP A 86 -11.57 -7.26 -1.63
CA ASP A 86 -10.62 -8.37 -1.72
C ASP A 86 -9.67 -8.27 -2.91
N ASP A 87 -10.03 -7.50 -3.93
CA ASP A 87 -9.22 -7.37 -5.14
C ASP A 87 -8.13 -6.30 -5.00
N VAL A 88 -8.11 -5.56 -3.90
CA VAL A 88 -7.10 -4.53 -3.70
C VAL A 88 -5.77 -5.16 -3.37
N THR A 89 -4.72 -4.68 -4.02
CA THR A 89 -3.35 -5.12 -3.75
C THR A 89 -2.78 -4.27 -2.62
N VAL A 90 -2.34 -4.90 -1.54
CA VAL A 90 -1.77 -4.18 -0.39
C VAL A 90 -0.27 -4.42 -0.35
N LEU A 91 0.50 -3.35 -0.37
CA LEU A 91 1.96 -3.36 -0.31
C LEU A 91 2.41 -2.70 0.97
N VAL A 92 3.52 -3.18 1.52
CA VAL A 92 4.11 -2.60 2.73
C VAL A 92 5.53 -2.18 2.43
N GLY A 93 5.88 -0.94 2.78
CA GLY A 93 7.24 -0.46 2.71
C GLY A 93 7.72 -0.12 4.11
N GLY A 94 8.93 -0.55 4.45
CA GLY A 94 9.49 -0.25 5.75
C GLY A 94 10.51 -1.27 6.19
N ILE A 95 10.99 -1.10 7.43
CA ILE A 95 11.94 -2.02 8.04
C ILE A 95 11.15 -3.16 8.67
N ILE A 96 11.10 -4.29 7.98
CA ILE A 96 10.32 -5.45 8.41
C ILE A 96 11.29 -6.60 8.69
N PRO A 97 11.33 -7.16 9.91
CA PRO A 97 12.16 -8.34 10.19
C PRO A 97 11.80 -9.51 9.28
N GLY A 98 12.83 -10.25 8.85
CA GLY A 98 12.63 -11.36 7.92
C GLY A 98 11.55 -12.35 8.33
N PRO A 99 11.51 -12.82 9.58
CA PRO A 99 10.46 -13.75 10.00
C PRO A 99 9.05 -13.21 9.86
N ASP A 100 8.88 -11.90 9.96
CA ASP A 100 7.56 -11.28 9.87
C ASP A 100 7.07 -11.17 8.42
N ILE A 101 7.96 -11.19 7.45
CA ILE A 101 7.60 -11.07 6.04
C ILE A 101 6.66 -12.20 5.62
N ALA A 102 6.99 -13.43 6.00
CA ALA A 102 6.15 -14.58 5.65
C ALA A 102 4.77 -14.47 6.30
N ALA A 103 4.72 -14.03 7.56
CA ALA A 103 3.46 -13.87 8.27
C ALA A 103 2.58 -12.80 7.61
N LEU A 104 3.18 -11.69 7.19
CA LEU A 104 2.43 -10.63 6.53
C LEU A 104 1.89 -11.11 5.18
N LYS A 105 2.69 -11.82 4.41
CA LYS A 105 2.22 -12.35 3.13
C LYS A 105 1.08 -13.35 3.32
N LYS A 106 1.13 -14.14 4.38
CA LYS A 106 0.04 -15.04 4.73
C LYS A 106 -1.25 -14.30 5.04
N SER A 107 -1.15 -13.11 5.63
CA SER A 107 -2.34 -12.32 5.95
C SER A 107 -2.94 -11.63 4.73
N GLY A 108 -2.28 -11.70 3.57
CA GLY A 108 -2.81 -11.14 2.33
C GLY A 108 -2.00 -9.99 1.76
N ILE A 109 -0.90 -9.59 2.41
CA ILE A 109 -0.02 -8.55 1.87
C ILE A 109 0.68 -9.09 0.63
N ALA A 110 0.59 -8.36 -0.47
CA ALA A 110 1.11 -8.84 -1.75
C ALA A 110 2.63 -8.80 -1.83
N GLU A 111 3.25 -7.75 -1.30
CA GLU A 111 4.70 -7.64 -1.31
C GLU A 111 5.17 -6.67 -0.24
N ILE A 112 6.41 -6.86 0.19
CA ILE A 112 7.05 -5.99 1.19
C ILE A 112 8.32 -5.44 0.56
N PHE A 113 8.47 -4.12 0.59
CA PHE A 113 9.63 -3.43 0.04
C PHE A 113 10.47 -2.87 1.18
N LEU A 114 11.66 -3.44 1.35
CA LEU A 114 12.57 -3.02 2.41
C LEU A 114 13.30 -1.73 2.01
N PRO A 115 13.89 -1.01 2.99
CA PRO A 115 14.66 0.19 2.67
C PRO A 115 15.74 -0.11 1.64
N GLY A 116 15.94 0.81 0.71
CA GLY A 116 16.89 0.61 -0.38
C GLY A 116 16.27 0.06 -1.65
N THR A 117 15.03 -0.42 -1.60
CA THR A 117 14.32 -0.81 -2.81
C THR A 117 14.08 0.42 -3.67
N SER A 118 14.40 0.32 -4.96
CA SER A 118 14.20 1.46 -5.86
C SER A 118 12.71 1.69 -6.12
N THR A 119 12.35 2.96 -6.37
CA THR A 119 10.97 3.26 -6.75
C THR A 119 10.59 2.59 -8.05
N GLN A 120 11.57 2.38 -8.94
CA GLN A 120 11.33 1.70 -10.20
C GLN A 120 10.87 0.26 -9.97
N ASP A 121 11.45 -0.44 -9.01
CA ASP A 121 11.03 -1.81 -8.68
C ASP A 121 9.58 -1.84 -8.18
N ILE A 122 9.20 -0.85 -7.40
CA ILE A 122 7.83 -0.74 -6.89
C ILE A 122 6.86 -0.50 -8.05
N ILE A 123 7.21 0.43 -8.93
CA ILE A 123 6.41 0.75 -10.11
C ILE A 123 6.22 -0.49 -10.98
N GLU A 124 7.30 -1.22 -11.23
CA GLU A 124 7.23 -2.41 -12.07
C GLU A 124 6.38 -3.49 -11.46
N PHE A 125 6.48 -3.68 -10.13
CA PHE A 125 5.65 -4.65 -9.45
C PHE A 125 4.16 -4.33 -9.62
N ILE A 126 3.80 -3.07 -9.44
CA ILE A 126 2.41 -2.64 -9.55
C ILE A 126 1.92 -2.80 -11.00
N HIS A 127 2.72 -2.35 -11.96
CA HIS A 127 2.35 -2.47 -13.37
C HIS A 127 2.15 -3.92 -13.78
N LYS A 128 3.05 -4.80 -13.38
CA LYS A 128 3.00 -6.21 -13.73
C LYS A 128 1.77 -6.87 -13.12
N ARG A 129 1.44 -6.53 -11.87
CA ARG A 129 0.30 -7.13 -11.19
C ARG A 129 -1.04 -6.63 -11.75
N HIS A 130 -1.09 -5.39 -12.19
CA HIS A 130 -2.31 -4.76 -12.71
C HIS A 130 -2.31 -4.64 -14.23
N ALA A 131 -1.29 -5.15 -14.91
CA ALA A 131 -1.34 -5.26 -16.35
C ALA A 131 -2.42 -6.28 -16.69
N GLN A 132 -3.30 -5.91 -17.58
CA GLN A 132 -4.42 -6.75 -17.93
C GLN A 132 -4.22 -7.33 -19.32
N PRO A 133 -3.64 -8.53 -19.41
CA PRO A 133 -3.64 -9.21 -20.69
C PRO A 133 -5.08 -9.57 -21.02
N HIS A 134 -5.47 -9.30 -22.17
CA HIS A 134 -6.85 -9.53 -22.57
C HIS A 134 -6.97 -10.52 -23.69
#